data_8b346a4e566e4b16dae8ad2a52be69aa
#
_entry.id   8b346a4e566e4b16dae8ad2a52be69aa
#
_cell.length_a   1.000
_cell.length_b   1.000
_cell.length_c   1.000
_cell.angle_alpha   90.00
_cell.angle_beta   90.00
_cell.angle_gamma   90.00
#
_symmetry.space_group_name_H-M   'P 1'
#
loop_
_entity.id
_entity.type
_entity.pdbx_description
1 polymer ?
#
loop_
_entity_poly.entity_id
_entity_poly.type
_entity_poly.pdbx_seq_one_letter_code
_entity_poly.pdbx_strand_id
1 'polypeptide(L)'
;MTGHMRDFSAHGHGAGPGPGLTLAEGDRSLMRVVLDGENRGTLSPLQQADLAQAVRDLSVANRFAPRDLTGPFVLRLSIVEGRLMFDVRDADDAPLTALGLALGPFRRLIKDYQLLVDSYAHAVQDGREASIQAIDMGRRGLHNEGATLMVQRLAGRVDIDFETARRLFTLVCVLHQRI
;
A
#
# COMPACT_ATOMS: atom_id res chain seq x y z
N MET A 1 -44.24 45.01 -57.32
CA MET A 1 -44.44 45.41 -55.94
C MET A 1 -43.59 44.45 -55.07
N THR A 2 -42.60 44.96 -54.62
CA THR A 2 -41.51 44.66 -53.80
C THR A 2 -41.91 43.85 -52.53
N GLY A 3 -41.40 42.62 -52.42
CA GLY A 3 -41.40 41.81 -51.16
C GLY A 3 -40.00 41.51 -50.75
N HIS A 4 -39.55 42.18 -49.70
CA HIS A 4 -38.21 42.07 -49.09
C HIS A 4 -38.06 40.74 -48.39
N MET A 5 -37.23 39.88 -48.92
CA MET A 5 -36.81 38.62 -48.30
C MET A 5 -35.59 38.94 -47.43
N ARG A 6 -35.76 38.90 -46.11
CA ARG A 6 -34.67 39.07 -45.15
C ARG A 6 -34.01 37.70 -44.94
N ASP A 7 -32.79 37.70 -45.38
CA ASP A 7 -31.82 36.61 -45.16
C ASP A 7 -31.48 36.56 -43.68
N PHE A 8 -31.83 35.47 -42.99
CA PHE A 8 -31.38 35.17 -41.64
C PHE A 8 -30.20 34.21 -41.72
N SER A 9 -29.00 34.76 -41.81
CA SER A 9 -27.78 34.03 -41.61
C SER A 9 -27.74 33.56 -40.14
N ALA A 10 -28.02 32.28 -39.94
CA ALA A 10 -27.78 31.63 -38.69
C ALA A 10 -26.25 31.50 -38.46
N HIS A 11 -25.74 32.31 -37.58
CA HIS A 11 -24.40 32.13 -37.02
C HIS A 11 -24.42 30.86 -36.17
N GLY A 12 -23.87 29.79 -36.70
CA GLY A 12 -23.54 28.61 -35.95
C GLY A 12 -22.49 28.93 -34.88
N HIS A 13 -22.94 29.06 -33.66
CA HIS A 13 -22.06 28.98 -32.50
C HIS A 13 -21.59 27.55 -32.45
N GLY A 14 -20.34 27.31 -32.87
CA GLY A 14 -19.63 26.12 -32.55
C GLY A 14 -19.56 25.97 -31.03
N ALA A 15 -20.40 25.06 -30.49
CA ALA A 15 -20.19 24.58 -29.16
C ALA A 15 -18.80 23.91 -29.18
N GLY A 16 -17.83 24.56 -28.58
CA GLY A 16 -16.58 23.93 -28.24
C GLY A 16 -16.86 22.69 -27.41
N PRO A 17 -16.00 21.65 -27.45
CA PRO A 17 -16.18 20.49 -26.60
C PRO A 17 -16.33 21.00 -25.17
N GLY A 18 -17.49 20.76 -24.59
CA GLY A 18 -17.74 21.04 -23.18
C GLY A 18 -16.62 20.39 -22.36
N PRO A 19 -16.35 20.89 -21.15
CA PRO A 19 -15.31 20.30 -20.31
C PRO A 19 -15.57 18.80 -20.27
N GLY A 20 -14.65 18.03 -20.86
CA GLY A 20 -14.74 16.60 -20.85
C GLY A 20 -15.00 16.21 -19.41
N LEU A 21 -16.06 15.44 -19.16
CA LEU A 21 -16.25 14.74 -17.91
C LEU A 21 -14.97 13.93 -17.71
N THR A 22 -14.04 14.52 -16.96
CA THR A 22 -12.98 13.74 -16.32
C THR A 22 -13.77 12.83 -15.42
N LEU A 23 -13.92 11.55 -15.83
CA LEU A 23 -14.39 10.53 -14.92
C LEU A 23 -13.53 10.73 -13.69
N ALA A 24 -14.13 11.13 -12.57
CA ALA A 24 -13.43 11.26 -11.32
C ALA A 24 -12.59 10.00 -11.19
N GLU A 25 -11.26 10.14 -11.12
CA GLU A 25 -10.42 8.98 -10.89
C GLU A 25 -11.02 8.28 -9.69
N GLY A 26 -11.57 7.09 -9.90
CA GLY A 26 -12.26 6.36 -8.85
C GLY A 26 -11.33 6.22 -7.67
N ASP A 27 -11.88 6.13 -6.47
CA ASP A 27 -11.10 6.03 -5.24
C ASP A 27 -10.06 4.92 -5.39
N ARG A 28 -8.80 5.24 -5.17
CA ARG A 28 -7.63 4.35 -5.31
C ARG A 28 -6.95 4.13 -3.97
N SER A 29 -7.72 4.12 -2.92
CA SER A 29 -7.22 4.05 -1.55
C SER A 29 -7.63 2.77 -0.83
N LEU A 30 -6.79 2.38 0.12
CA LEU A 30 -7.14 1.42 1.15
C LEU A 30 -7.88 2.14 2.27
N MET A 31 -9.09 1.69 2.56
CA MET A 31 -9.82 2.15 3.74
C MET A 31 -9.49 1.33 4.99
N ARG A 32 -9.01 0.11 4.80
CA ARG A 32 -8.64 -0.80 5.89
C ARG A 32 -7.66 -1.87 5.41
N VAL A 33 -6.71 -2.21 6.29
CA VAL A 33 -5.81 -3.36 6.11
C VAL A 33 -6.00 -4.31 7.28
N VAL A 34 -6.18 -5.59 6.98
CA VAL A 34 -6.34 -6.68 7.95
C VAL A 34 -5.20 -7.66 7.78
N LEU A 35 -4.56 -8.03 8.87
CA LEU A 35 -3.54 -9.08 8.88
C LEU A 35 -4.21 -10.39 9.29
N ASP A 36 -4.39 -11.28 8.32
CA ASP A 36 -4.95 -12.61 8.55
C ASP A 36 -3.81 -13.60 8.86
N GLY A 37 -3.82 -14.15 10.04
CA GLY A 37 -2.85 -15.15 10.49
C GLY A 37 -3.10 -15.55 11.94
N GLU A 38 -2.77 -16.78 12.28
CA GLU A 38 -2.80 -17.22 13.66
C GLU A 38 -1.77 -16.42 14.47
N ASN A 39 -2.19 -15.95 15.62
CA ASN A 39 -1.35 -15.17 16.54
C ASN A 39 -0.39 -16.10 17.28
N ARG A 40 0.69 -16.55 16.60
CA ARG A 40 1.65 -17.54 17.14
C ARG A 40 2.81 -16.94 17.92
N GLY A 41 2.92 -15.63 17.98
CA GLY A 41 4.03 -14.97 18.67
C GLY A 41 3.66 -13.66 19.32
N THR A 42 4.37 -13.32 20.39
CA THR A 42 4.28 -12.00 21.01
C THR A 42 5.21 -11.06 20.27
N LEU A 43 4.65 -9.96 19.77
CA LEU A 43 5.45 -8.90 19.13
C LEU A 43 6.30 -8.17 20.18
N SER A 44 7.55 -7.89 19.82
CA SER A 44 8.41 -7.01 20.63
C SER A 44 7.84 -5.59 20.67
N PRO A 45 8.24 -4.75 21.65
CA PRO A 45 7.82 -3.34 21.69
C PRO A 45 8.12 -2.57 20.41
N LEU A 46 9.27 -2.83 19.76
CA LEU A 46 9.63 -2.21 18.48
C LEU A 46 8.69 -2.64 17.36
N GLN A 47 8.38 -3.92 17.26
CA GLN A 47 7.43 -4.44 16.26
C GLN A 47 6.01 -3.90 16.48
N GLN A 48 5.57 -3.77 17.73
CA GLN A 48 4.29 -3.14 18.05
C GLN A 48 4.26 -1.66 17.62
N ALA A 49 5.34 -0.92 17.86
CA ALA A 49 5.48 0.47 17.44
C ALA A 49 5.48 0.60 15.91
N ASP A 50 6.21 -0.26 15.21
CA ASP A 50 6.25 -0.30 13.74
C ASP A 50 4.87 -0.59 13.14
N LEU A 51 4.18 -1.58 13.68
CA LEU A 51 2.81 -1.92 13.26
C LEU A 51 1.86 -0.73 13.46
N ALA A 52 1.86 -0.15 14.65
CA ALA A 52 0.99 0.97 14.97
C ALA A 52 1.27 2.20 14.08
N GLN A 53 2.55 2.48 13.81
CA GLN A 53 2.93 3.59 12.93
C GLN A 53 2.49 3.33 11.49
N ALA A 54 2.75 2.13 10.95
CA ALA A 54 2.35 1.77 9.59
C ALA A 54 0.83 1.88 9.40
N VAL A 55 0.04 1.41 10.35
CA VAL A 55 -1.43 1.50 10.31
C VAL A 55 -1.90 2.95 10.35
N ARG A 56 -1.32 3.78 11.25
CA ARG A 56 -1.65 5.23 11.30
C ARG A 56 -1.34 5.92 9.98
N ASP A 57 -0.15 5.70 9.43
CA ASP A 57 0.28 6.35 8.20
C ASP A 57 -0.60 5.95 7.01
N LEU A 58 -0.95 4.66 6.91
CA LEU A 58 -1.88 4.17 5.88
C LEU A 58 -3.27 4.77 6.03
N SER A 59 -3.74 5.04 7.25
CA SER A 59 -5.05 5.67 7.46
C SER A 59 -5.09 7.15 7.08
N VAL A 60 -3.94 7.83 7.07
CA VAL A 60 -3.83 9.24 6.69
C VAL A 60 -3.69 9.42 5.19
N ALA A 61 -2.81 8.64 4.56
CA ALA A 61 -2.55 8.74 3.13
C ALA A 61 -2.04 7.41 2.59
N ASN A 62 -2.64 6.94 1.51
CA ASN A 62 -2.18 5.78 0.78
C ASN A 62 -2.65 5.84 -0.67
N ARG A 63 -1.97 5.08 -1.55
CA ARG A 63 -2.40 4.81 -2.91
C ARG A 63 -2.22 3.32 -3.18
N PHE A 64 -3.32 2.65 -3.43
CA PHE A 64 -3.36 1.24 -3.79
C PHE A 64 -4.49 1.02 -4.80
N ALA A 65 -4.13 0.80 -6.05
CA ALA A 65 -5.08 0.72 -7.14
C ALA A 65 -4.86 -0.55 -7.96
N PRO A 66 -5.54 -1.66 -7.63
CA PRO A 66 -5.58 -2.83 -8.49
C PRO A 66 -6.12 -2.46 -9.86
N ARG A 67 -5.55 -3.07 -10.91
CA ARG A 67 -5.95 -2.78 -12.29
C ARG A 67 -7.44 -3.04 -12.48
N ASP A 68 -8.11 -2.15 -13.20
CA ASP A 68 -9.51 -2.23 -13.60
C ASP A 68 -10.52 -2.28 -12.44
N LEU A 69 -10.08 -1.90 -11.22
CA LEU A 69 -10.94 -1.82 -10.05
C LEU A 69 -10.96 -0.41 -9.48
N THR A 70 -12.11 -0.06 -8.90
CA THR A 70 -12.34 1.22 -8.21
C THR A 70 -12.60 0.94 -6.74
N GLY A 71 -11.86 1.63 -5.85
CA GLY A 71 -12.03 1.54 -4.40
C GLY A 71 -13.16 2.42 -3.85
N PRO A 72 -13.16 2.66 -2.54
CA PRO A 72 -12.08 2.29 -1.61
C PRO A 72 -12.00 0.78 -1.36
N PHE A 73 -10.81 0.30 -0.97
CA PHE A 73 -10.56 -1.13 -0.80
C PHE A 73 -10.32 -1.54 0.65
N VAL A 74 -10.73 -2.74 0.99
CA VAL A 74 -10.24 -3.50 2.15
C VAL A 74 -9.21 -4.49 1.66
N LEU A 75 -8.02 -4.47 2.25
CA LEU A 75 -6.94 -5.39 1.94
C LEU A 75 -6.74 -6.37 3.09
N ARG A 76 -6.87 -7.66 2.82
CA ARG A 76 -6.47 -8.72 3.76
C ARG A 76 -5.14 -9.30 3.31
N LEU A 77 -4.15 -9.23 4.19
CA LEU A 77 -2.82 -9.78 3.98
C LEU A 77 -2.68 -11.08 4.76
N SER A 78 -2.21 -12.12 4.09
CA SER A 78 -1.90 -13.40 4.72
C SER A 78 -0.65 -14.02 4.08
N ILE A 79 -0.04 -14.97 4.76
CA ILE A 79 1.04 -15.80 4.21
C ILE A 79 0.55 -17.23 4.18
N VAL A 80 0.44 -17.79 2.99
CA VAL A 80 -0.05 -19.14 2.75
C VAL A 80 0.95 -19.87 1.85
N GLU A 81 1.47 -21.00 2.31
CA GLU A 81 2.39 -21.87 1.55
C GLU A 81 3.57 -21.10 0.91
N GLY A 82 4.18 -20.20 1.67
CA GLY A 82 5.32 -19.39 1.22
C GLY A 82 4.96 -18.31 0.19
N ARG A 83 3.70 -17.93 0.09
CA ARG A 83 3.19 -16.84 -0.74
C ARG A 83 2.54 -15.77 0.13
N LEU A 84 2.88 -14.53 -0.16
CA LEU A 84 2.18 -13.37 0.39
C LEU A 84 0.90 -13.15 -0.43
N MET A 85 -0.24 -13.26 0.21
CA MET A 85 -1.55 -13.11 -0.42
C MET A 85 -2.13 -11.74 -0.13
N PHE A 86 -2.57 -11.07 -1.20
CA PHE A 86 -3.31 -9.80 -1.18
C PHE A 86 -4.76 -10.13 -1.56
N ASP A 87 -5.64 -10.31 -0.60
CA ASP A 87 -7.07 -10.48 -0.82
C ASP A 87 -7.73 -9.10 -0.80
N VAL A 88 -8.11 -8.61 -1.97
CA VAL A 88 -8.68 -7.27 -2.18
C VAL A 88 -10.19 -7.36 -2.18
N ARG A 89 -10.82 -6.55 -1.35
CA ARG A 89 -12.25 -6.50 -1.14
C ARG A 89 -12.79 -5.08 -1.30
N ASP A 90 -14.09 -4.96 -1.52
CA ASP A 90 -14.77 -3.67 -1.53
C ASP A 90 -15.05 -3.15 -0.11
N ALA A 91 -15.73 -2.00 -0.02
CA ALA A 91 -16.08 -1.37 1.26
C ALA A 91 -16.99 -2.22 2.15
N ASP A 92 -17.78 -3.11 1.55
CA ASP A 92 -18.70 -4.03 2.24
C ASP A 92 -18.04 -5.39 2.54
N ASP A 93 -16.72 -5.49 2.35
CA ASP A 93 -15.92 -6.71 2.56
C ASP A 93 -16.26 -7.85 1.57
N ALA A 94 -16.87 -7.53 0.42
CA ALA A 94 -17.08 -8.50 -0.64
C ALA A 94 -15.79 -8.69 -1.48
N PRO A 95 -15.40 -9.93 -1.82
CA PRO A 95 -14.16 -10.18 -2.55
C PRO A 95 -14.23 -9.62 -3.98
N LEU A 96 -13.15 -8.92 -4.37
CA LEU A 96 -12.97 -8.37 -5.72
C LEU A 96 -11.91 -9.13 -6.51
N THR A 97 -10.73 -9.32 -5.93
CA THR A 97 -9.62 -10.04 -6.55
C THR A 97 -8.62 -10.53 -5.50
N ALA A 98 -7.80 -11.48 -5.85
CA ALA A 98 -6.70 -11.94 -5.02
C ALA A 98 -5.41 -12.00 -5.83
N LEU A 99 -4.31 -11.54 -5.24
CA LEU A 99 -2.99 -11.54 -5.83
C LEU A 99 -2.03 -12.27 -4.92
N GLY A 100 -1.22 -13.17 -5.47
CA GLY A 100 -0.17 -13.87 -4.74
C GLY A 100 1.21 -13.43 -5.20
N LEU A 101 2.08 -13.06 -4.26
CA LEU A 101 3.50 -12.85 -4.48
C LEU A 101 4.31 -13.97 -3.84
N ALA A 102 5.33 -14.47 -4.54
CA ALA A 102 6.28 -15.38 -3.92
C ALA A 102 7.01 -14.66 -2.78
N LEU A 103 7.03 -15.26 -1.59
CA LEU A 103 7.69 -14.69 -0.42
C LEU A 103 9.23 -14.79 -0.52
N GLY A 104 9.73 -15.72 -1.33
CA GLY A 104 11.17 -15.99 -1.48
C GLY A 104 12.03 -14.74 -1.66
N PRO A 105 11.71 -13.81 -2.59
CA PRO A 105 12.47 -12.58 -2.79
C PRO A 105 12.54 -11.67 -1.56
N PHE A 106 11.56 -11.74 -0.66
CA PHE A 106 11.50 -10.91 0.55
C PHE A 106 12.19 -11.55 1.76
N ARG A 107 12.51 -12.86 1.71
CA ARG A 107 13.01 -13.62 2.88
C ARG A 107 14.24 -13.01 3.52
N ARG A 108 15.20 -12.56 2.70
CA ARG A 108 16.41 -11.93 3.22
C ARG A 108 16.07 -10.67 4.03
N LEU A 109 15.24 -9.79 3.47
CA LEU A 109 14.84 -8.55 4.12
C LEU A 109 14.05 -8.80 5.42
N ILE A 110 13.15 -9.78 5.42
CA ILE A 110 12.38 -10.17 6.60
C ILE A 110 13.30 -10.71 7.69
N LYS A 111 14.28 -11.53 7.32
CA LYS A 111 15.29 -12.06 8.25
C LYS A 111 16.16 -10.94 8.83
N ASP A 112 16.64 -10.04 7.97
CA ASP A 112 17.45 -8.90 8.38
C ASP A 112 16.66 -7.97 9.32
N TYR A 113 15.37 -7.76 9.05
CA TYR A 113 14.48 -7.02 9.96
C TYR A 113 14.42 -7.68 11.34
N GLN A 114 14.26 -9.00 11.41
CA GLN A 114 14.24 -9.72 12.68
C GLN A 114 15.55 -9.56 13.46
N LEU A 115 16.69 -9.65 12.77
CA LEU A 115 18.00 -9.44 13.39
C LEU A 115 18.15 -8.01 13.96
N LEU A 116 17.60 -7.01 13.25
CA LEU A 116 17.58 -5.62 13.75
C LEU A 116 16.68 -5.47 14.98
N VAL A 117 15.53 -6.14 15.01
CA VAL A 117 14.62 -6.14 16.16
C VAL A 117 15.31 -6.74 17.39
N ASP A 118 15.98 -7.88 17.23
CA ASP A 118 16.70 -8.53 18.32
C ASP A 118 17.88 -7.67 18.81
N SER A 119 18.64 -7.08 17.89
CA SER A 119 19.75 -6.17 18.22
C SER A 119 19.27 -4.92 18.93
N TYR A 120 18.10 -4.39 18.56
CA TYR A 120 17.50 -3.24 19.22
C TYR A 120 17.15 -3.54 20.68
N ALA A 121 16.55 -4.69 20.93
CA ALA A 121 16.22 -5.11 22.30
C ALA A 121 17.46 -5.19 23.20
N HIS A 122 18.55 -5.77 22.70
CA HIS A 122 19.82 -5.82 23.44
C HIS A 122 20.42 -4.43 23.65
N ALA A 123 20.42 -3.56 22.61
CA ALA A 123 20.97 -2.21 22.72
C ALA A 123 20.22 -1.36 23.75
N VAL A 124 18.87 -1.53 23.85
CA VAL A 124 18.04 -0.86 24.85
C VAL A 124 18.39 -1.36 26.26
N GLN A 125 18.51 -2.68 26.45
CA GLN A 125 18.88 -3.26 27.75
C GLN A 125 20.25 -2.79 28.24
N ASP A 126 21.20 -2.65 27.32
CA ASP A 126 22.57 -2.24 27.64
C ASP A 126 22.75 -0.71 27.68
N GLY A 127 21.72 0.09 27.39
CA GLY A 127 21.77 1.56 27.34
C GLY A 127 22.69 2.12 26.27
N ARG A 128 22.90 1.39 25.14
CA ARG A 128 23.81 1.78 24.06
C ARG A 128 23.14 2.67 23.03
N GLU A 129 23.04 3.96 23.31
CA GLU A 129 22.35 4.96 22.48
C GLU A 129 22.86 5.01 21.03
N ALA A 130 24.18 5.00 20.83
CA ALA A 130 24.76 5.02 19.48
C ALA A 130 24.36 3.76 18.65
N SER A 131 24.25 2.61 19.31
CA SER A 131 23.78 1.37 18.66
C SER A 131 22.30 1.45 18.30
N ILE A 132 21.46 2.03 19.16
CA ILE A 132 20.03 2.26 18.91
C ILE A 132 19.85 3.12 17.66
N GLN A 133 20.60 4.22 17.55
CA GLN A 133 20.52 5.10 16.37
C GLN A 133 20.99 4.41 15.09
N ALA A 134 22.07 3.63 15.13
CA ALA A 134 22.56 2.87 13.98
C ALA A 134 21.56 1.82 13.52
N ILE A 135 20.93 1.10 14.45
CA ILE A 135 19.89 0.10 14.16
C ILE A 135 18.67 0.77 13.54
N ASP A 136 18.24 1.93 14.03
CA ASP A 136 17.11 2.67 13.48
C ASP A 136 17.37 3.13 12.04
N MET A 137 18.58 3.58 11.72
CA MET A 137 18.98 3.90 10.35
C MET A 137 18.95 2.65 9.44
N GLY A 138 19.48 1.52 9.91
CA GLY A 138 19.47 0.25 9.19
C GLY A 138 18.04 -0.23 8.91
N ARG A 139 17.16 -0.11 9.88
CA ARG A 139 15.75 -0.45 9.77
C ARG A 139 15.03 0.38 8.70
N ARG A 140 15.28 1.68 8.64
CA ARG A 140 14.75 2.58 7.60
C ARG A 140 15.22 2.18 6.20
N GLY A 141 16.52 1.90 6.05
CA GLY A 141 17.08 1.43 4.78
C GLY A 141 16.46 0.12 4.33
N LEU A 142 16.27 -0.81 5.24
CA LEU A 142 15.66 -2.11 4.97
C LEU A 142 14.18 -1.98 4.54
N HIS A 143 13.41 -1.12 5.19
CA HIS A 143 12.03 -0.84 4.80
C HIS A 143 11.95 -0.18 3.42
N ASN A 144 12.90 0.69 3.07
CA ASN A 144 12.97 1.29 1.73
C ASN A 144 13.29 0.24 0.66
N GLU A 145 14.21 -0.67 0.93
CA GLU A 145 14.54 -1.79 0.02
C GLU A 145 13.32 -2.70 -0.19
N GLY A 146 12.61 -3.02 0.89
CA GLY A 146 11.37 -3.81 0.85
C GLY A 146 10.26 -3.11 0.06
N ALA A 147 10.12 -1.79 0.20
CA ALA A 147 9.19 -0.99 -0.57
C ALA A 147 9.48 -1.04 -2.07
N THR A 148 10.75 -0.84 -2.45
CA THR A 148 11.19 -0.91 -3.85
C THR A 148 10.87 -2.28 -4.45
N LEU A 149 11.18 -3.35 -3.74
CA LEU A 149 10.90 -4.72 -4.18
C LEU A 149 9.38 -4.95 -4.32
N MET A 150 8.57 -4.45 -3.39
CA MET A 150 7.12 -4.59 -3.44
C MET A 150 6.51 -3.87 -4.64
N VAL A 151 6.93 -2.63 -4.91
CA VAL A 151 6.52 -1.88 -6.11
C VAL A 151 6.84 -2.67 -7.37
N GLN A 152 8.06 -3.20 -7.48
CA GLN A 152 8.48 -4.00 -8.63
C GLN A 152 7.65 -5.27 -8.80
N ARG A 153 7.34 -5.98 -7.72
CA ARG A 153 6.59 -7.24 -7.75
C ARG A 153 5.10 -7.05 -8.04
N LEU A 154 4.54 -5.90 -7.69
CA LEU A 154 3.15 -5.53 -7.97
C LEU A 154 2.96 -4.83 -9.32
N ALA A 155 4.05 -4.41 -9.97
CA ALA A 155 4.01 -3.68 -11.22
C ALA A 155 3.12 -4.37 -12.27
N GLY A 156 2.29 -3.58 -12.94
CA GLY A 156 1.33 -4.04 -13.96
C GLY A 156 0.05 -4.68 -13.39
N ARG A 157 -0.03 -4.97 -12.10
CA ARG A 157 -1.21 -5.52 -11.42
C ARG A 157 -1.83 -4.55 -10.43
N VAL A 158 -1.01 -3.80 -9.72
CA VAL A 158 -1.43 -2.79 -8.75
C VAL A 158 -0.58 -1.54 -8.93
N ASP A 159 -1.22 -0.39 -9.08
CA ASP A 159 -0.57 0.91 -8.99
C ASP A 159 -0.49 1.30 -7.52
N ILE A 160 0.72 1.34 -6.99
CA ILE A 160 1.01 1.61 -5.59
C ILE A 160 2.15 2.61 -5.49
N ASP A 161 2.04 3.61 -4.63
CA ASP A 161 3.14 4.52 -4.36
C ASP A 161 4.17 3.91 -3.41
N PHE A 162 5.36 4.52 -3.38
CA PHE A 162 6.47 4.03 -2.57
C PHE A 162 6.15 4.01 -1.07
N GLU A 163 5.52 5.06 -0.55
CA GLU A 163 5.19 5.16 0.87
C GLU A 163 4.16 4.11 1.30
N THR A 164 3.14 3.86 0.48
CA THR A 164 2.18 2.78 0.73
C THR A 164 2.87 1.43 0.70
N ALA A 165 3.72 1.17 -0.28
CA ALA A 165 4.50 -0.08 -0.37
C ALA A 165 5.41 -0.26 0.85
N ARG A 166 6.03 0.81 1.33
CA ARG A 166 6.88 0.80 2.52
C ARG A 166 6.10 0.42 3.77
N ARG A 167 4.89 0.97 3.95
CA ARG A 167 4.01 0.62 5.08
C ARG A 167 3.52 -0.83 4.97
N LEU A 168 3.12 -1.27 3.79
CA LEU A 168 2.70 -2.66 3.58
C LEU A 168 3.85 -3.64 3.83
N PHE A 169 5.07 -3.32 3.42
CA PHE A 169 6.23 -4.17 3.73
C PHE A 169 6.47 -4.27 5.24
N THR A 170 6.31 -3.18 5.99
CA THR A 170 6.35 -3.20 7.47
C THR A 170 5.32 -4.19 8.03
N LEU A 171 4.09 -4.17 7.51
CA LEU A 171 3.04 -5.11 7.92
C LEU A 171 3.40 -6.56 7.57
N VAL A 172 4.05 -6.79 6.43
CA VAL A 172 4.53 -8.13 6.04
C VAL A 172 5.58 -8.65 7.01
N CYS A 173 6.52 -7.82 7.44
CA CYS A 173 7.52 -8.19 8.44
C CYS A 173 6.87 -8.60 9.77
N VAL A 174 5.84 -7.87 10.19
CA VAL A 174 5.10 -8.19 11.41
C VAL A 174 4.26 -9.46 11.23
N LEU A 175 3.59 -9.60 10.09
CA LEU A 175 2.77 -10.77 9.75
C LEU A 175 3.60 -12.06 9.75
N HIS A 176 4.82 -12.03 9.19
CA HIS A 176 5.71 -13.18 9.15
C HIS A 176 6.10 -13.70 10.55
N GLN A 177 6.10 -12.83 11.56
CA GLN A 177 6.37 -13.24 12.95
C GLN A 177 5.20 -13.98 13.60
N ARG A 178 4.02 -13.94 12.97
CA ARG A 178 2.80 -14.57 13.48
C ARG A 178 2.58 -15.99 12.93
N ILE A 179 3.43 -16.41 11.99
CA ILE A 179 3.43 -17.77 11.42
C ILE A 179 4.71 -18.54 11.87
#